data_88ef43ff4c1c667508e33de439be6dd8
#
_entry.id   88ef43ff4c1c667508e33de439be6dd8
#
_cell.length_a   1.000
_cell.length_b   1.000
_cell.length_c   1.000
_cell.angle_alpha   90.00
_cell.angle_beta   90.00
_cell.angle_gamma   90.00
#
_symmetry.space_group_name_H-M   'P 1'
#
loop_
_entity.id
_entity.type
_entity.pdbx_description
1 polymer ?
#
loop_
_entity_poly.entity_id
_entity_poly.type
_entity_poly.pdbx_seq_one_letter_code
_entity_poly.pdbx_strand_id
1 'polypeptide(L)'
;CVEPTDGLFITLPEDELSFQATFIRACEEAGIRAEAIDPKQARIIEPSVNPQLIGAVKVPDGTVDPFRLTAANMLDAREHGAVILTAHEVTGLIREGATVCGVNVRNHLTGEMQSLHAPVVVNAAGIWGQRIAEYADLSIRMFPAKGSLLIMDHRINQHVINRCRKPSDADILVPGDTISLIGTTSQHIDYDDIDSNRVTAEEVDILLREGEKLAPIMAKTRIL
;
A
#
# COMPACT_ATOMS: atom_id res chain seq x y z
N CYS A 1 -8.07 -10.73 -8.56
CA CYS A 1 -7.31 -9.58 -8.03
C CYS A 1 -6.80 -9.80 -6.59
N VAL A 2 -7.21 -10.89 -5.95
CA VAL A 2 -6.70 -11.31 -4.63
C VAL A 2 -6.03 -12.67 -4.78
N GLU A 3 -4.83 -12.83 -4.22
CA GLU A 3 -4.07 -14.09 -4.19
C GLU A 3 -3.71 -14.39 -2.72
N PRO A 4 -4.26 -15.47 -2.12
CA PRO A 4 -3.85 -15.91 -0.78
C PRO A 4 -2.49 -16.58 -0.89
N THR A 5 -1.46 -15.95 -0.33
CA THR A 5 -0.06 -16.40 -0.46
C THR A 5 0.56 -16.86 0.86
N ASP A 6 -0.13 -16.70 1.99
CA ASP A 6 0.46 -16.70 3.32
C ASP A 6 1.59 -15.65 3.46
N GLY A 7 2.01 -15.39 4.70
CA GLY A 7 3.09 -14.47 5.05
C GLY A 7 4.14 -15.13 5.93
N LEU A 8 5.40 -14.78 5.70
CA LEU A 8 6.55 -15.20 6.50
C LEU A 8 7.20 -13.97 7.13
N PHE A 9 7.14 -13.88 8.46
CA PHE A 9 7.86 -12.88 9.24
C PHE A 9 9.20 -13.47 9.68
N ILE A 10 10.27 -13.14 8.96
CA ILE A 10 11.61 -13.70 9.18
C ILE A 10 12.41 -12.91 10.20
N THR A 11 13.18 -13.59 11.04
CA THR A 11 14.13 -13.00 11.98
C THR A 11 15.54 -13.27 11.48
N LEU A 12 16.34 -12.23 11.30
CA LEU A 12 17.75 -12.30 10.92
C LEU A 12 18.66 -12.21 12.15
N PRO A 13 19.96 -12.54 12.03
CA PRO A 13 20.88 -12.49 13.17
C PRO A 13 21.01 -11.14 13.88
N GLU A 14 20.76 -10.04 13.18
CA GLU A 14 20.73 -8.70 13.75
C GLU A 14 19.41 -8.33 14.45
N ASP A 15 18.37 -9.14 14.30
CA ASP A 15 17.06 -8.92 14.92
C ASP A 15 16.94 -9.62 16.28
N GLU A 16 16.03 -9.15 17.11
CA GLU A 16 15.74 -9.79 18.41
C GLU A 16 14.81 -10.98 18.23
N LEU A 17 15.32 -12.21 18.35
CA LEU A 17 14.52 -13.44 18.25
C LEU A 17 13.34 -13.47 19.24
N SER A 18 13.51 -12.86 20.42
CA SER A 18 12.46 -12.74 21.44
C SER A 18 11.23 -11.97 20.98
N PHE A 19 11.37 -11.12 19.93
CA PHE A 19 10.27 -10.38 19.37
C PHE A 19 9.20 -11.29 18.75
N GLN A 20 9.57 -12.49 18.27
CA GLN A 20 8.62 -13.47 17.73
C GLN A 20 7.51 -13.83 18.74
N ALA A 21 7.87 -14.04 20.01
CA ALA A 21 6.87 -14.37 21.03
C ALA A 21 5.88 -13.21 21.27
N THR A 22 6.37 -11.97 21.20
CA THR A 22 5.52 -10.77 21.29
C THR A 22 4.60 -10.65 20.08
N PHE A 23 5.12 -10.89 18.88
CA PHE A 23 4.37 -10.85 17.63
C PHE A 23 3.27 -11.94 17.60
N ILE A 24 3.61 -13.19 17.94
CA ILE A 24 2.64 -14.30 17.99
C ILE A 24 1.51 -14.00 18.96
N ARG A 25 1.83 -13.54 20.18
CA ARG A 25 0.81 -13.17 21.16
C ARG A 25 -0.11 -12.06 20.64
N ALA A 26 0.43 -11.03 20.00
CA ALA A 26 -0.37 -9.96 19.41
C ALA A 26 -1.30 -10.47 18.28
N CYS A 27 -0.82 -11.43 17.47
CA CYS A 27 -1.64 -12.10 16.47
C CYS A 27 -2.79 -12.90 17.12
N GLU A 28 -2.49 -13.69 18.18
CA GLU A 28 -3.49 -14.47 18.92
C GLU A 28 -4.57 -13.56 19.53
N GLU A 29 -4.16 -12.45 20.16
CA GLU A 29 -5.08 -11.46 20.73
C GLU A 29 -5.99 -10.82 19.67
N ALA A 30 -5.48 -10.68 18.42
CA ALA A 30 -6.24 -10.20 17.28
C ALA A 30 -7.04 -11.30 16.55
N GLY A 31 -6.99 -12.56 17.01
CA GLY A 31 -7.66 -13.70 16.37
C GLY A 31 -6.97 -14.16 15.07
N ILE A 32 -5.70 -13.81 14.87
CA ILE A 32 -4.90 -14.20 13.71
C ILE A 32 -4.05 -15.42 14.09
N ARG A 33 -4.13 -16.48 13.28
CA ARG A 33 -3.27 -17.65 13.49
C ARG A 33 -1.82 -17.31 13.14
N ALA A 34 -0.91 -17.49 14.10
CA ALA A 34 0.52 -17.31 13.90
C ALA A 34 1.27 -18.54 14.40
N GLU A 35 2.24 -19.04 13.64
CA GLU A 35 2.97 -20.26 13.93
C GLU A 35 4.47 -20.00 13.77
N ALA A 36 5.23 -20.23 14.85
CA ALA A 36 6.69 -20.22 14.75
C ALA A 36 7.16 -21.45 13.99
N ILE A 37 7.99 -21.23 12.98
CA ILE A 37 8.59 -22.29 12.16
C ILE A 37 10.11 -22.19 12.20
N ASP A 38 10.77 -23.34 12.10
CA ASP A 38 12.23 -23.37 12.07
C ASP A 38 12.82 -22.86 10.75
N PRO A 39 14.10 -22.42 10.73
CA PRO A 39 14.74 -21.87 9.53
C PRO A 39 14.79 -22.82 8.33
N LYS A 40 14.85 -24.13 8.54
CA LYS A 40 14.86 -25.10 7.44
C LYS A 40 13.49 -25.18 6.78
N GLN A 41 12.44 -25.20 7.60
CA GLN A 41 11.06 -25.21 7.14
C GLN A 41 10.73 -23.92 6.37
N ALA A 42 11.15 -22.77 6.90
CA ALA A 42 10.96 -21.47 6.21
C ALA A 42 11.59 -21.48 4.81
N ARG A 43 12.82 -21.98 4.66
CA ARG A 43 13.51 -22.11 3.36
C ARG A 43 12.90 -23.13 2.42
N ILE A 44 12.21 -24.14 2.93
CA ILE A 44 11.49 -25.11 2.08
C ILE A 44 10.21 -24.47 1.54
N ILE A 45 9.50 -23.71 2.39
CA ILE A 45 8.26 -23.01 2.03
C ILE A 45 8.56 -21.89 1.03
N GLU A 46 9.60 -21.09 1.31
CA GLU A 46 9.99 -19.95 0.50
C GLU A 46 11.51 -19.97 0.24
N PRO A 47 11.96 -20.55 -0.89
CA PRO A 47 13.39 -20.69 -1.19
C PRO A 47 14.13 -19.37 -1.39
N SER A 48 13.42 -18.28 -1.68
CA SER A 48 14.00 -16.94 -1.90
C SER A 48 14.45 -16.25 -0.63
N VAL A 49 13.95 -16.66 0.55
CA VAL A 49 14.31 -16.02 1.82
C VAL A 49 15.81 -16.08 2.10
N ASN A 50 16.28 -15.09 2.83
CA ASN A 50 17.68 -15.05 3.26
C ASN A 50 18.07 -16.34 4.00
N PRO A 51 19.07 -17.09 3.53
CA PRO A 51 19.48 -18.35 4.15
C PRO A 51 20.06 -18.20 5.57
N GLN A 52 20.42 -16.98 5.97
CA GLN A 52 20.94 -16.67 7.32
C GLN A 52 19.84 -16.43 8.35
N LEU A 53 18.55 -16.55 7.96
CA LEU A 53 17.46 -16.38 8.94
C LEU A 53 17.64 -17.36 10.12
N ILE A 54 17.33 -16.87 11.33
CA ILE A 54 17.45 -17.63 12.58
C ILE A 54 16.10 -18.11 13.12
N GLY A 55 14.99 -17.67 12.49
CA GLY A 55 13.63 -18.09 12.80
C GLY A 55 12.63 -17.41 11.87
N ALA A 56 11.41 -17.91 11.85
CA ALA A 56 10.31 -17.27 11.15
C ALA A 56 8.97 -17.52 11.85
N VAL A 57 8.00 -16.66 11.60
CA VAL A 57 6.60 -16.85 11.98
C VAL A 57 5.76 -16.86 10.72
N LYS A 58 4.97 -17.91 10.53
CA LYS A 58 4.01 -18.03 9.44
C LYS A 58 2.65 -17.50 9.89
N VAL A 59 2.01 -16.67 9.04
CA VAL A 59 0.67 -16.14 9.25
C VAL A 59 -0.16 -16.28 7.97
N PRO A 60 -1.50 -16.32 8.03
CA PRO A 60 -2.34 -16.14 6.86
C PRO A 60 -2.16 -14.72 6.34
N ASP A 61 -1.85 -14.60 5.05
CA ASP A 61 -1.65 -13.33 4.35
C ASP A 61 -2.01 -13.49 2.87
N GLY A 62 -1.98 -12.41 2.14
CA GLY A 62 -2.28 -12.42 0.72
C GLY A 62 -1.93 -11.10 0.06
N THR A 63 -1.99 -11.11 -1.25
CA THR A 63 -1.75 -9.94 -2.07
C THR A 63 -3.02 -9.52 -2.80
N VAL A 64 -3.12 -8.24 -3.09
CA VAL A 64 -4.19 -7.67 -3.90
C VAL A 64 -3.60 -6.78 -4.98
N ASP A 65 -4.10 -6.92 -6.20
CA ASP A 65 -3.86 -5.95 -7.25
C ASP A 65 -4.87 -4.79 -7.06
N PRO A 66 -4.43 -3.61 -6.60
CA PRO A 66 -5.31 -2.49 -6.29
C PRO A 66 -5.97 -1.91 -7.54
N PHE A 67 -5.33 -2.00 -8.69
CA PHE A 67 -5.88 -1.52 -9.96
C PHE A 67 -7.04 -2.40 -10.41
N ARG A 68 -6.85 -3.73 -10.40
CA ARG A 68 -7.91 -4.70 -10.74
C ARG A 68 -9.06 -4.64 -9.73
N LEU A 69 -8.77 -4.50 -8.45
CA LEU A 69 -9.80 -4.38 -7.42
C LEU A 69 -10.63 -3.11 -7.62
N THR A 70 -9.97 -1.97 -7.84
CA THR A 70 -10.66 -0.70 -8.11
C THR A 70 -11.50 -0.79 -9.37
N ALA A 71 -10.94 -1.33 -10.46
CA ALA A 71 -11.67 -1.51 -11.72
C ALA A 71 -12.88 -2.42 -11.57
N ALA A 72 -12.76 -3.52 -10.83
CA ALA A 72 -13.87 -4.45 -10.57
C ALA A 72 -15.00 -3.76 -9.79
N ASN A 73 -14.67 -3.01 -8.72
CA ASN A 73 -15.67 -2.25 -7.97
C ASN A 73 -16.36 -1.17 -8.82
N MET A 74 -15.61 -0.48 -9.69
CA MET A 74 -16.19 0.52 -10.59
C MET A 74 -17.11 -0.12 -11.64
N LEU A 75 -16.74 -1.28 -12.20
CA LEU A 75 -17.57 -2.01 -13.14
C LEU A 75 -18.86 -2.49 -12.49
N ASP A 76 -18.77 -3.10 -11.31
CA ASP A 76 -19.92 -3.56 -10.54
C ASP A 76 -20.86 -2.40 -10.18
N ALA A 77 -20.34 -1.30 -9.69
CA ALA A 77 -21.12 -0.10 -9.41
C ALA A 77 -21.87 0.41 -10.66
N ARG A 78 -21.21 0.41 -11.83
CA ARG A 78 -21.81 0.82 -13.09
C ARG A 78 -22.94 -0.13 -13.53
N GLU A 79 -22.77 -1.44 -13.35
CA GLU A 79 -23.82 -2.43 -13.62
C GLU A 79 -25.05 -2.23 -12.73
N HIS A 80 -24.85 -1.65 -11.53
CA HIS A 80 -25.92 -1.25 -10.60
C HIS A 80 -26.40 0.19 -10.78
N GLY A 81 -26.08 0.83 -11.90
CA GLY A 81 -26.61 2.14 -12.29
C GLY A 81 -25.78 3.35 -11.84
N ALA A 82 -24.59 3.16 -11.28
CA ALA A 82 -23.70 4.27 -10.97
C ALA A 82 -23.09 4.87 -12.25
N VAL A 83 -22.93 6.19 -12.26
CA VAL A 83 -22.22 6.92 -13.31
C VAL A 83 -20.78 7.14 -12.88
N ILE A 84 -19.82 6.62 -13.63
CA ILE A 84 -18.40 6.79 -13.38
C ILE A 84 -17.83 7.86 -14.30
N LEU A 85 -17.34 8.95 -13.74
CA LEU A 85 -16.76 10.07 -14.46
C LEU A 85 -15.23 10.08 -14.25
N THR A 86 -14.49 9.42 -15.14
CA THR A 86 -13.02 9.50 -15.18
C THR A 86 -12.58 10.82 -15.79
N ALA A 87 -11.35 11.26 -15.48
CA ALA A 87 -10.79 12.53 -15.93
C ALA A 87 -11.64 13.77 -15.56
N HIS A 88 -12.43 13.68 -14.49
CA HIS A 88 -13.20 14.80 -13.95
C HIS A 88 -12.65 15.22 -12.60
N GLU A 89 -12.36 16.51 -12.47
CA GLU A 89 -11.91 17.13 -11.23
C GLU A 89 -13.06 17.87 -10.57
N VAL A 90 -13.26 17.68 -9.28
CA VAL A 90 -14.15 18.51 -8.48
C VAL A 90 -13.47 19.87 -8.25
N THR A 91 -14.07 20.94 -8.76
CA THR A 91 -13.55 22.31 -8.68
C THR A 91 -14.29 23.19 -7.68
N GLY A 92 -15.35 22.66 -7.05
CA GLY A 92 -16.13 23.37 -6.04
C GLY A 92 -17.33 22.57 -5.59
N LEU A 93 -17.97 23.03 -4.52
CA LEU A 93 -19.21 22.50 -4.01
C LEU A 93 -20.39 23.42 -4.37
N ILE A 94 -21.56 22.84 -4.68
CA ILE A 94 -22.81 23.55 -4.83
C ILE A 94 -23.46 23.59 -3.46
N ARG A 95 -23.85 24.80 -2.98
CA ARG A 95 -24.40 25.00 -1.65
C ARG A 95 -25.71 25.80 -1.70
N GLU A 96 -26.65 25.39 -0.85
CA GLU A 96 -27.85 26.15 -0.53
C GLU A 96 -27.80 26.50 0.97
N GLY A 97 -27.41 27.74 1.26
CA GLY A 97 -27.08 28.14 2.63
C GLY A 97 -25.91 27.35 3.20
N ALA A 98 -26.11 26.61 4.28
CA ALA A 98 -25.11 25.74 4.92
C ALA A 98 -25.09 24.29 4.35
N THR A 99 -26.06 23.94 3.49
CA THR A 99 -26.20 22.58 2.97
C THR A 99 -25.44 22.42 1.66
N VAL A 100 -24.62 21.36 1.56
CA VAL A 100 -24.02 20.93 0.28
C VAL A 100 -25.05 20.13 -0.49
N CYS A 101 -25.35 20.52 -1.73
CA CYS A 101 -26.34 19.90 -2.61
C CYS A 101 -25.76 19.46 -3.96
N GLY A 102 -24.43 19.42 -4.09
CA GLY A 102 -23.78 18.96 -5.30
C GLY A 102 -22.33 19.40 -5.42
N VAL A 103 -21.77 19.15 -6.60
CA VAL A 103 -20.39 19.50 -6.95
C VAL A 103 -20.33 20.14 -8.34
N ASN A 104 -19.36 21.04 -8.53
CA ASN A 104 -18.93 21.48 -9.84
C ASN A 104 -17.73 20.66 -10.28
N VAL A 105 -17.74 20.15 -11.51
CA VAL A 105 -16.65 19.33 -12.04
C VAL A 105 -16.15 19.88 -13.36
N ARG A 106 -14.85 19.71 -13.59
CA ARG A 106 -14.19 20.01 -14.87
C ARG A 106 -13.79 18.70 -15.54
N ASN A 107 -14.17 18.51 -16.78
CA ASN A 107 -13.64 17.45 -17.61
C ASN A 107 -12.27 17.87 -18.18
N HIS A 108 -11.21 17.18 -17.79
CA HIS A 108 -9.85 17.48 -18.24
C HIS A 108 -9.59 17.15 -19.73
N LEU A 109 -10.43 16.31 -20.34
CA LEU A 109 -10.28 15.96 -21.76
C LEU A 109 -10.89 17.01 -22.69
N THR A 110 -12.02 17.61 -22.26
CA THR A 110 -12.76 18.58 -23.09
C THR A 110 -12.65 20.02 -22.59
N GLY A 111 -12.27 20.22 -21.34
CA GLY A 111 -12.28 21.51 -20.65
C GLY A 111 -13.68 21.95 -20.17
N GLU A 112 -14.72 21.19 -20.43
CA GLU A 112 -16.11 21.53 -20.08
C GLU A 112 -16.32 21.51 -18.56
N MET A 113 -17.13 22.46 -18.10
CA MET A 113 -17.61 22.54 -16.71
C MET A 113 -19.03 21.98 -16.63
N GLN A 114 -19.30 21.20 -15.59
CA GLN A 114 -20.61 20.62 -15.32
C GLN A 114 -20.95 20.74 -13.85
N SER A 115 -22.23 20.98 -13.54
CA SER A 115 -22.78 20.95 -12.19
C SER A 115 -23.56 19.64 -11.99
N LEU A 116 -23.20 18.90 -10.93
CA LEU A 116 -23.85 17.65 -10.57
C LEU A 116 -24.53 17.83 -9.21
N HIS A 117 -25.84 17.63 -9.18
CA HIS A 117 -26.65 17.76 -7.98
C HIS A 117 -26.87 16.40 -7.30
N ALA A 118 -26.73 16.38 -5.98
CA ALA A 118 -26.99 15.20 -5.15
C ALA A 118 -27.37 15.62 -3.73
N PRO A 119 -28.26 14.88 -3.05
CA PRO A 119 -28.63 15.16 -1.67
C PRO A 119 -27.49 14.92 -0.67
N VAL A 120 -26.48 14.12 -1.04
CA VAL A 120 -25.28 13.82 -0.22
C VAL A 120 -24.06 13.82 -1.13
N VAL A 121 -22.98 14.44 -0.66
CA VAL A 121 -21.65 14.41 -1.27
C VAL A 121 -20.67 13.72 -0.32
N VAL A 122 -20.03 12.66 -0.77
CA VAL A 122 -19.03 11.93 0.00
C VAL A 122 -17.65 12.33 -0.49
N ASN A 123 -16.85 12.91 0.40
CA ASN A 123 -15.46 13.23 0.13
C ASN A 123 -14.58 12.00 0.42
N ALA A 124 -14.19 11.30 -0.61
CA ALA A 124 -13.27 10.15 -0.57
C ALA A 124 -11.98 10.44 -1.35
N ALA A 125 -11.55 11.70 -1.41
CA ALA A 125 -10.44 12.18 -2.23
C ALA A 125 -9.04 11.88 -1.64
N GLY A 126 -8.92 10.97 -0.65
CA GLY A 126 -7.64 10.55 -0.07
C GLY A 126 -6.82 11.74 0.41
N ILE A 127 -5.57 11.84 -0.02
CA ILE A 127 -4.65 12.91 0.39
C ILE A 127 -5.14 14.31 -0.03
N TRP A 128 -5.98 14.42 -1.07
CA TRP A 128 -6.57 15.68 -1.53
C TRP A 128 -7.87 16.05 -0.80
N GLY A 129 -8.31 15.24 0.18
CA GLY A 129 -9.58 15.45 0.91
C GLY A 129 -9.70 16.82 1.59
N GLN A 130 -8.58 17.41 2.04
CA GLN A 130 -8.56 18.76 2.60
C GLN A 130 -8.99 19.81 1.56
N ARG A 131 -8.51 19.74 0.31
CA ARG A 131 -8.88 20.67 -0.76
C ARG A 131 -10.38 20.67 -1.04
N ILE A 132 -11.00 19.50 -0.96
CA ILE A 132 -12.46 19.36 -1.12
C ILE A 132 -13.20 19.94 0.08
N ALA A 133 -12.70 19.71 1.30
CA ALA A 133 -13.30 20.26 2.51
C ALA A 133 -13.24 21.80 2.56
N GLU A 134 -12.17 22.39 2.06
CA GLU A 134 -11.99 23.86 1.97
C GLU A 134 -13.07 24.53 1.12
N TYR A 135 -13.63 23.86 0.11
CA TYR A 135 -14.78 24.38 -0.64
C TYR A 135 -16.07 24.51 0.22
N ALA A 136 -16.11 23.86 1.37
CA ALA A 136 -17.18 23.97 2.37
C ALA A 136 -16.80 24.84 3.58
N ASP A 137 -15.69 25.58 3.51
CA ASP A 137 -15.11 26.36 4.63
C ASP A 137 -14.74 25.48 5.84
N LEU A 138 -14.44 24.19 5.59
CA LEU A 138 -14.01 23.21 6.59
C LEU A 138 -12.52 22.95 6.49
N SER A 139 -11.87 22.79 7.64
CA SER A 139 -10.46 22.41 7.71
C SER A 139 -10.34 20.98 8.22
N ILE A 140 -9.60 20.15 7.47
CA ILE A 140 -9.21 18.79 7.87
C ILE A 140 -7.69 18.80 8.05
N ARG A 141 -7.22 18.46 9.25
CA ARG A 141 -5.79 18.38 9.50
C ARG A 141 -5.24 17.11 8.87
N MET A 142 -4.43 17.23 7.83
CA MET A 142 -3.76 16.14 7.14
C MET A 142 -2.31 15.98 7.62
N PHE A 143 -1.82 14.74 7.61
CA PHE A 143 -0.42 14.39 7.92
C PHE A 143 0.13 13.54 6.76
N PRO A 144 0.50 14.19 5.65
CA PRO A 144 0.93 13.45 4.47
C PRO A 144 2.22 12.68 4.72
N ALA A 145 2.26 11.44 4.27
CA ALA A 145 3.47 10.64 4.21
C ALA A 145 3.63 10.05 2.81
N LYS A 146 4.85 10.09 2.31
CA LYS A 146 5.26 9.46 1.05
C LYS A 146 5.89 8.11 1.35
N GLY A 147 5.46 7.06 0.63
CA GLY A 147 6.11 5.77 0.61
C GLY A 147 6.55 5.40 -0.80
N SER A 148 7.82 5.02 -0.96
CA SER A 148 8.38 4.56 -2.24
C SER A 148 8.44 3.04 -2.27
N LEU A 149 8.20 2.47 -3.45
CA LEU A 149 8.29 1.04 -3.75
C LEU A 149 9.24 0.83 -4.92
N LEU A 150 9.93 -0.31 -4.96
CA LEU A 150 10.63 -0.77 -6.16
C LEU A 150 9.92 -2.01 -6.71
N ILE A 151 9.80 -2.05 -8.02
CA ILE A 151 9.21 -3.17 -8.77
C ILE A 151 10.34 -3.95 -9.41
N MET A 152 10.43 -5.24 -9.09
CA MET A 152 11.37 -6.17 -9.72
C MET A 152 10.80 -6.66 -11.06
N ASP A 153 11.66 -6.94 -12.04
CA ASP A 153 11.26 -7.32 -13.40
C ASP A 153 10.64 -8.71 -13.50
N HIS A 154 10.68 -9.52 -12.44
CA HIS A 154 10.02 -10.80 -12.35
C HIS A 154 9.66 -11.15 -10.90
N ARG A 155 8.78 -12.15 -10.73
CA ARG A 155 8.37 -12.67 -9.42
C ARG A 155 9.48 -13.51 -8.82
N ILE A 156 10.05 -13.07 -7.70
CA ILE A 156 11.17 -13.70 -7.00
C ILE A 156 10.77 -14.45 -5.74
N ASN A 157 9.57 -14.17 -5.20
CA ASN A 157 9.02 -14.81 -4.00
C ASN A 157 7.58 -15.28 -4.24
N GLN A 158 7.16 -16.30 -3.47
CA GLN A 158 5.81 -16.87 -3.56
C GLN A 158 4.93 -16.44 -2.38
N HIS A 159 5.53 -16.11 -1.24
CA HIS A 159 4.87 -15.66 -0.02
C HIS A 159 5.20 -14.20 0.24
N VAL A 160 4.34 -13.49 0.97
CA VAL A 160 4.71 -12.18 1.51
C VAL A 160 5.81 -12.38 2.54
N ILE A 161 6.95 -11.71 2.37
CA ILE A 161 8.08 -11.82 3.30
C ILE A 161 8.21 -10.51 4.07
N ASN A 162 8.15 -10.58 5.40
CA ASN A 162 8.32 -9.46 6.31
C ASN A 162 9.49 -9.69 7.27
N ARG A 163 10.00 -8.62 7.87
CA ARG A 163 10.91 -8.70 9.03
C ARG A 163 10.11 -8.88 10.31
N CYS A 164 10.48 -9.84 11.14
CA CYS A 164 9.91 -10.05 12.47
C CYS A 164 10.61 -9.16 13.51
N ARG A 165 10.36 -7.85 13.41
CA ARG A 165 10.93 -6.80 14.30
C ARG A 165 9.94 -5.64 14.42
N LYS A 166 10.29 -4.62 15.19
CA LYS A 166 9.55 -3.34 15.13
C LYS A 166 9.57 -2.82 13.70
N PRO A 167 8.44 -2.35 13.15
CA PRO A 167 8.35 -1.88 11.77
C PRO A 167 9.39 -0.81 11.44
N SER A 168 9.99 -0.92 10.27
CA SER A 168 10.98 -0.01 9.71
C SER A 168 10.79 0.09 8.20
N ASP A 169 11.57 0.95 7.53
CA ASP A 169 11.55 1.08 6.09
C ASP A 169 11.98 -0.22 5.39
N ALA A 170 11.38 -0.50 4.23
CA ALA A 170 11.69 -1.64 3.36
C ALA A 170 11.57 -3.02 4.04
N ASP A 171 10.62 -3.18 4.94
CA ASP A 171 10.44 -4.42 5.72
C ASP A 171 9.55 -5.46 5.04
N ILE A 172 9.00 -5.19 3.85
CA ILE A 172 8.08 -6.10 3.17
C ILE A 172 8.44 -6.33 1.70
N LEU A 173 8.54 -7.60 1.32
CA LEU A 173 8.67 -8.06 -0.06
C LEU A 173 7.39 -8.80 -0.46
N VAL A 174 6.67 -8.27 -1.44
CA VAL A 174 5.34 -8.71 -1.83
C VAL A 174 5.39 -9.38 -3.21
N PRO A 175 4.88 -10.61 -3.37
CA PRO A 175 4.72 -11.23 -4.68
C PRO A 175 3.51 -10.60 -5.40
N GLY A 176 3.70 -10.17 -6.63
CA GLY A 176 2.63 -9.80 -7.56
C GLY A 176 2.32 -10.94 -8.53
N ASP A 177 1.53 -10.68 -9.56
CA ASP A 177 1.18 -11.66 -10.59
C ASP A 177 2.45 -12.21 -11.29
N THR A 178 3.23 -11.30 -11.88
CA THR A 178 4.47 -11.63 -12.64
C THR A 178 5.72 -10.93 -12.11
N ILE A 179 5.59 -10.13 -11.08
CA ILE A 179 6.64 -9.27 -10.51
C ILE A 179 6.75 -9.49 -8.99
N SER A 180 7.77 -8.90 -8.38
CA SER A 180 7.80 -8.69 -6.92
C SER A 180 8.00 -7.21 -6.61
N LEU A 181 7.52 -6.78 -5.45
CA LEU A 181 7.64 -5.40 -4.98
C LEU A 181 8.31 -5.38 -3.62
N ILE A 182 9.30 -4.51 -3.46
CA ILE A 182 9.88 -4.22 -2.14
C ILE A 182 9.41 -2.84 -1.67
N GLY A 183 9.00 -2.71 -0.44
CA GLY A 183 8.52 -1.48 0.15
C GLY A 183 8.38 -1.53 1.67
N THR A 184 8.00 -0.44 2.22
CA THR A 184 8.01 0.92 1.68
C THR A 184 8.94 1.79 2.51
N THR A 185 9.45 2.88 1.93
CA THR A 185 9.97 3.99 2.76
C THR A 185 8.80 4.73 3.40
N SER A 186 9.06 5.51 4.43
CA SER A 186 8.06 6.38 5.05
C SER A 186 8.67 7.73 5.36
N GLN A 187 8.31 8.73 4.57
CA GLN A 187 8.80 10.11 4.73
C GLN A 187 7.62 11.06 4.90
N HIS A 188 7.67 11.89 5.94
CA HIS A 188 6.75 13.00 6.06
C HIS A 188 7.03 14.02 4.95
N ILE A 189 5.97 14.54 4.33
CA ILE A 189 6.05 15.59 3.32
C ILE A 189 5.11 16.73 3.70
N ASP A 190 5.42 17.94 3.24
CA ASP A 190 4.52 19.06 3.40
C ASP A 190 3.29 18.89 2.51
N TYR A 191 2.15 19.38 2.98
CA TYR A 191 0.88 19.26 2.24
C TYR A 191 0.94 19.94 0.86
N ASP A 192 1.72 21.01 0.73
CA ASP A 192 1.90 21.73 -0.54
C ASP A 192 2.69 20.94 -1.57
N ASP A 193 3.44 19.91 -1.14
CA ASP A 193 4.28 19.07 -1.99
C ASP A 193 3.62 17.75 -2.43
N ILE A 194 2.36 17.49 -2.06
CA ILE A 194 1.69 16.21 -2.32
C ILE A 194 1.58 15.85 -3.81
N ASP A 195 1.60 16.81 -4.70
CA ASP A 195 1.52 16.61 -6.15
C ASP A 195 2.89 16.49 -6.83
N SER A 196 4.00 16.76 -6.11
CA SER A 196 5.35 16.83 -6.66
C SER A 196 6.28 15.70 -6.24
N ASN A 197 5.73 14.62 -5.70
CA ASN A 197 6.49 13.52 -5.14
C ASN A 197 7.32 12.75 -6.17
N ARG A 198 8.59 12.52 -5.85
CA ARG A 198 9.52 11.73 -6.66
C ARG A 198 10.28 10.77 -5.77
N VAL A 199 10.58 9.59 -6.30
CA VAL A 199 11.51 8.66 -5.67
C VAL A 199 12.91 9.25 -5.70
N THR A 200 13.61 9.20 -4.57
CA THR A 200 15.01 9.70 -4.45
C THR A 200 15.99 8.54 -4.53
N ALA A 201 17.24 8.82 -4.87
CA ALA A 201 18.29 7.81 -4.89
C ALA A 201 18.50 7.16 -3.50
N GLU A 202 18.40 7.95 -2.43
CA GLU A 202 18.50 7.46 -1.05
C GLU A 202 17.40 6.44 -0.71
N GLU A 203 16.16 6.69 -1.14
CA GLU A 203 15.05 5.73 -0.96
C GLU A 203 15.30 4.43 -1.73
N VAL A 204 15.82 4.52 -2.96
CA VAL A 204 16.20 3.34 -3.75
C VAL A 204 17.28 2.54 -3.02
N ASP A 205 18.32 3.20 -2.51
CA ASP A 205 19.41 2.54 -1.79
C ASP A 205 18.93 1.85 -0.51
N ILE A 206 18.00 2.47 0.23
CA ILE A 206 17.39 1.86 1.42
C ILE A 206 16.58 0.61 1.02
N LEU A 207 15.71 0.73 0.02
CA LEU A 207 14.85 -0.37 -0.44
C LEU A 207 15.67 -1.56 -0.95
N LEU A 208 16.74 -1.32 -1.70
CA LEU A 208 17.64 -2.39 -2.17
C LEU A 208 18.37 -3.06 -1.02
N ARG A 209 19.01 -2.26 -0.15
CA ARG A 209 19.81 -2.80 0.97
C ARG A 209 18.96 -3.64 1.93
N GLU A 210 17.76 -3.17 2.32
CA GLU A 210 16.90 -3.91 3.23
C GLU A 210 16.20 -5.08 2.51
N GLY A 211 15.83 -4.90 1.23
CA GLY A 211 15.26 -5.98 0.42
C GLY A 211 16.21 -7.14 0.19
N GLU A 212 17.51 -6.89 -0.02
CA GLU A 212 18.55 -7.94 -0.10
C GLU A 212 18.65 -8.75 1.19
N LYS A 213 18.36 -8.15 2.33
CA LYS A 213 18.30 -8.85 3.61
C LYS A 213 17.10 -9.81 3.68
N LEU A 214 15.96 -9.46 3.05
CA LEU A 214 14.81 -10.36 2.96
C LEU A 214 15.07 -11.50 1.98
N ALA A 215 15.52 -11.17 0.77
CA ALA A 215 15.79 -12.10 -0.32
C ALA A 215 17.06 -11.70 -1.09
N PRO A 216 18.21 -12.36 -0.87
CA PRO A 216 19.49 -11.99 -1.49
C PRO A 216 19.52 -12.00 -3.02
N ILE A 217 18.56 -12.67 -3.66
CA ILE A 217 18.42 -12.67 -5.11
C ILE A 217 18.13 -11.26 -5.66
N MET A 218 17.58 -10.36 -4.85
CA MET A 218 17.30 -8.97 -5.22
C MET A 218 18.53 -8.22 -5.70
N ALA A 219 19.72 -8.50 -5.15
CA ALA A 219 21.00 -7.92 -5.61
C ALA A 219 21.31 -8.15 -7.09
N LYS A 220 20.66 -9.14 -7.71
CA LYS A 220 20.87 -9.54 -9.11
C LYS A 220 19.63 -9.34 -9.97
N THR A 221 18.56 -8.87 -9.39
CA THR A 221 17.28 -8.68 -10.08
C THR A 221 17.20 -7.25 -10.61
N ARG A 222 16.72 -7.10 -11.83
CA ARG A 222 16.54 -5.80 -12.46
C ARG A 222 15.34 -5.09 -11.85
N ILE A 223 15.45 -3.77 -11.68
CA ILE A 223 14.36 -2.88 -11.34
C ILE A 223 13.72 -2.37 -12.63
N LEU A 224 12.38 -2.30 -12.66
CA LEU A 224 11.58 -1.74 -13.77
C LEU A 224 11.48 -0.23 -13.70
#